data_12488f1fc0a574e459d777916d43af05
#
_entry.id   12488f1fc0a574e459d777916d43af05
#
_cell.length_a   1.000
_cell.length_b   1.000
_cell.length_c   1.000
_cell.angle_alpha   90.00
_cell.angle_beta   90.00
_cell.angle_gamma   90.00
#
_symmetry.space_group_name_H-M   'P 1'
#
loop_
_entity.id
_entity.type
_entity.pdbx_description
1 polymer ?
#
loop_
_entity_poly.entity_id
_entity_poly.type
_entity_poly.pdbx_seq_one_letter_code
_entity_poly.pdbx_strand_id
1 'polypeptide(L)'
;GNSLREALQPLSKVPQKTVNVRLGDVSAKATVQADSVQAALAEAQQAVSGRGRAFLRPSGTEPVVRVTVEADDATLMQATLDRLSAAVKAAAAA
;
A
#
# COMPACT_ATOMS: atom_id res chain seq x y z
N GLY A 1 27.25 -4.42 10.85
CA GLY A 1 27.02 -4.48 10.70
C GLY A 1 26.73 -4.56 10.65
N ASN A 2 26.87 -4.69 10.58
CA ASN A 2 26.61 -4.80 10.41
C ASN A 2 26.20 -5.09 10.47
N SER A 3 26.21 -5.42 10.50
CA SER A 3 25.86 -5.77 10.41
C SER A 3 25.24 -6.03 10.93
N LEU A 4 25.11 -6.31 11.32
CA LEU A 4 24.61 -6.55 11.67
C LEU A 4 23.62 -6.36 11.75
N ARG A 5 23.37 -6.13 11.73
CA ARG A 5 22.53 -5.95 11.65
C ARG A 5 22.00 -6.30 11.00
N GLU A 6 22.03 -6.46 10.61
CA GLU A 6 21.82 -6.89 9.91
C GLU A 6 21.67 -7.95 9.76
N ALA A 7 21.98 -8.33 9.84
CA ALA A 7 21.95 -9.57 9.67
C ALA A 7 20.92 -10.21 10.28
N LEU A 8 20.39 -9.99 10.78
CA LEU A 8 19.55 -10.53 11.28
C LEU A 8 18.39 -10.56 10.79
N GLN A 9 17.91 -10.09 10.45
CA GLN A 9 16.80 -10.06 10.04
C GLN A 9 16.43 -10.60 8.87
N PRO A 10 17.05 -10.87 8.12
CA PRO A 10 16.67 -11.35 6.86
C PRO A 10 15.93 -12.59 6.81
N LEU A 11 16.02 -13.37 7.77
CA LEU A 11 15.44 -14.57 7.71
C LEU A 11 14.08 -14.61 7.30
N SER A 12 13.18 -13.93 7.72
CA SER A 12 11.81 -14.05 7.39
C SER A 12 11.34 -12.84 6.70
N LYS A 13 12.19 -12.19 5.96
CA LYS A 13 11.79 -11.03 5.30
C LYS A 13 10.84 -11.31 4.19
N VAL A 14 9.77 -10.56 4.14
CA VAL A 14 8.74 -10.66 3.13
C VAL A 14 8.86 -9.48 2.20
N PRO A 15 8.71 -9.64 0.88
CA PRO A 15 8.74 -8.51 -0.04
C PRO A 15 7.72 -7.47 0.39
N GLN A 16 8.14 -6.23 0.37
CA GLN A 16 7.30 -5.12 0.77
C GLN A 16 7.61 -3.93 -0.12
N LYS A 17 6.58 -3.21 -0.51
CA LYS A 17 6.77 -2.04 -1.34
C LYS A 17 5.76 -0.97 -0.97
N THR A 18 6.20 0.28 -1.06
CA THR A 18 5.35 1.42 -0.77
C THR A 18 5.38 2.36 -1.96
N VAL A 19 4.21 2.85 -2.34
CA VAL A 19 4.06 3.83 -3.41
C VAL A 19 3.34 5.04 -2.83
N ASN A 20 3.85 6.22 -3.13
CA ASN A 20 3.18 7.45 -2.73
C ASN A 20 2.35 7.94 -3.91
N VAL A 21 1.03 8.00 -3.73
CA VAL A 21 0.13 8.45 -4.78
C VAL A 21 -0.22 9.92 -4.53
N ARG A 22 0.13 10.78 -5.48
CA ARG A 22 -0.18 12.19 -5.38
C ARG A 22 -1.58 12.44 -5.89
N LEU A 23 -2.34 13.19 -5.13
CA LEU A 23 -3.76 13.39 -5.40
C LEU A 23 -4.10 14.77 -5.98
N GLY A 24 -3.13 15.64 -6.14
CA GLY A 24 -3.41 16.97 -6.64
C GLY A 24 -4.16 17.81 -5.62
N ASP A 25 -5.36 18.25 -5.96
CA ASP A 25 -6.13 19.11 -5.08
C ASP A 25 -7.05 18.34 -4.14
N VAL A 26 -7.07 17.04 -4.22
CA VAL A 26 -8.00 16.22 -3.43
C VAL A 26 -7.37 15.88 -2.08
N SER A 27 -8.17 15.92 -1.04
CA SER A 27 -7.70 15.57 0.30
C SER A 27 -7.34 14.08 0.37
N ALA A 28 -6.17 13.80 0.89
CA ALA A 28 -5.73 12.42 1.08
C ALA A 28 -6.66 11.68 2.02
N LYS A 29 -7.09 12.35 3.08
CA LYS A 29 -7.97 11.75 4.06
C LYS A 29 -9.32 11.40 3.45
N ALA A 30 -9.88 12.31 2.66
CA ALA A 30 -11.15 12.05 2.02
C ALA A 30 -11.04 10.93 0.98
N THR A 31 -9.94 10.90 0.25
CA THR A 31 -9.73 9.87 -0.76
C THR A 31 -9.65 8.49 -0.12
N VAL A 32 -8.92 8.37 0.99
CA VAL A 32 -8.81 7.10 1.68
C VAL A 32 -10.17 6.62 2.18
N GLN A 33 -11.08 7.53 2.50
CA GLN A 33 -12.39 7.17 2.99
C GLN A 33 -13.41 6.89 1.91
N ALA A 34 -13.06 7.12 0.65
CA ALA A 34 -13.96 6.86 -0.46
C ALA A 34 -14.33 5.37 -0.52
N ASP A 35 -15.60 5.10 -0.84
CA ASP A 35 -16.07 3.72 -0.88
C ASP A 35 -15.28 2.86 -1.84
N SER A 36 -14.94 3.38 -3.00
CA SER A 36 -14.18 2.63 -3.99
C SER A 36 -12.79 2.28 -3.48
N VAL A 37 -12.18 3.18 -2.73
CA VAL A 37 -10.86 2.94 -2.16
C VAL A 37 -10.95 1.92 -1.03
N GLN A 38 -11.98 2.04 -0.19
CA GLN A 38 -12.18 1.08 0.89
C GLN A 38 -12.44 -0.33 0.35
N ALA A 39 -13.20 -0.43 -0.72
CA ALA A 39 -13.47 -1.72 -1.35
C ALA A 39 -12.18 -2.30 -1.93
N ALA A 40 -11.37 -1.47 -2.58
CA ALA A 40 -10.10 -1.93 -3.15
C ALA A 40 -9.15 -2.36 -2.05
N LEU A 41 -9.14 -1.64 -0.93
CA LEU A 41 -8.30 -1.99 0.19
C LEU A 41 -8.72 -3.34 0.78
N ALA A 42 -10.02 -3.57 0.91
CA ALA A 42 -10.51 -4.83 1.42
C ALA A 42 -10.11 -5.98 0.51
N GLU A 43 -10.20 -5.79 -0.80
CA GLU A 43 -9.78 -6.79 -1.77
C GLU A 43 -8.27 -7.05 -1.66
N ALA A 44 -7.50 -5.99 -1.52
CA ALA A 44 -6.06 -6.12 -1.39
C ALA A 44 -5.71 -6.91 -0.12
N GLN A 45 -6.38 -6.61 0.97
CA GLN A 45 -6.15 -7.31 2.22
C GLN A 45 -6.49 -8.79 2.11
N GLN A 46 -7.57 -9.09 1.39
CA GLN A 46 -7.95 -10.47 1.16
C GLN A 46 -6.94 -11.19 0.28
N ALA A 47 -6.45 -10.51 -0.74
CA ALA A 47 -5.49 -11.11 -1.66
C ALA A 47 -4.20 -11.54 -0.95
N VAL A 48 -3.79 -10.79 0.07
CA VAL A 48 -2.57 -11.12 0.81
C VAL A 48 -2.85 -11.72 2.18
N SER A 49 -4.10 -12.09 2.43
CA SER A 49 -4.50 -12.64 3.71
C SER A 49 -3.71 -13.93 3.99
N GLY A 50 -3.12 -14.01 5.17
CA GLY A 50 -2.28 -15.15 5.51
C GLY A 50 -0.89 -15.12 4.90
N ARG A 51 -0.62 -14.16 4.01
CA ARG A 51 0.67 -14.05 3.34
C ARG A 51 1.37 -12.73 3.61
N GLY A 52 0.66 -11.75 4.10
CA GLY A 52 1.21 -10.43 4.36
C GLY A 52 0.12 -9.46 4.74
N ARG A 53 0.24 -8.23 4.28
CA ARG A 53 -0.76 -7.21 4.61
C ARG A 53 -0.75 -6.08 3.60
N ALA A 54 -1.86 -5.35 3.55
CA ALA A 54 -1.98 -4.16 2.71
C ALA A 54 -2.64 -3.08 3.54
N PHE A 55 -2.17 -1.84 3.38
CA PHE A 55 -2.78 -0.73 4.09
C PHE A 55 -2.48 0.59 3.41
N LEU A 56 -3.25 1.60 3.76
CA LEU A 56 -3.13 2.95 3.22
C LEU A 56 -2.90 3.92 4.35
N ARG A 57 -2.15 4.98 4.06
CA ARG A 57 -1.93 6.05 5.00
C ARG A 57 -2.02 7.39 4.31
N PRO A 58 -2.91 8.27 4.74
CA PRO A 58 -2.94 9.62 4.19
C PRO A 58 -1.82 10.43 4.83
N SER A 59 -1.20 11.30 4.02
CA SER A 59 -0.23 12.23 4.55
C SER A 59 -0.97 13.30 5.36
N GLY A 60 -0.35 13.76 6.42
CA GLY A 60 -0.96 14.80 7.24
C GLY A 60 -0.81 16.18 6.68
N THR A 61 0.15 16.40 5.78
CA THR A 61 0.46 17.73 5.30
C THR A 61 0.34 17.93 3.80
N GLU A 62 0.24 16.83 3.05
CA GLU A 62 0.19 16.91 1.60
C GLU A 62 -0.89 16.00 1.06
N PRO A 63 -1.42 16.28 -0.13
CA PRO A 63 -2.43 15.42 -0.73
C PRO A 63 -1.77 14.18 -1.33
N VAL A 64 -1.24 13.35 -0.47
CA VAL A 64 -0.54 12.12 -0.85
C VAL A 64 -1.08 10.97 -0.01
N VAL A 65 -1.34 9.85 -0.65
CA VAL A 65 -1.70 8.61 0.05
C VAL A 65 -0.54 7.64 -0.11
N ARG A 66 -0.09 7.10 0.99
CA ARG A 66 0.96 6.09 0.97
C ARG A 66 0.30 4.72 0.92
N VAL A 67 0.59 3.97 -0.14
CA VAL A 67 0.05 2.64 -0.35
C VAL A 67 1.14 1.64 -0.08
N THR A 68 0.93 0.75 0.88
CA THR A 68 1.94 -0.25 1.26
C THR A 68 1.34 -1.64 1.13
N VAL A 69 2.07 -2.53 0.48
CA VAL A 69 1.67 -3.93 0.37
C VAL A 69 2.87 -4.80 0.70
N GLU A 70 2.62 -5.82 1.51
CA GLU A 70 3.60 -6.79 1.91
C GLU A 70 3.01 -8.16 1.63
N ALA A 71 3.78 -9.05 1.01
CA ALA A 71 3.31 -10.41 0.76
C ALA A 71 4.50 -11.33 0.56
N ASP A 72 4.32 -12.61 0.81
CA ASP A 72 5.38 -13.60 0.68
C ASP A 72 5.72 -13.90 -0.78
N ASP A 73 4.92 -13.44 -1.71
CA ASP A 73 5.13 -13.63 -3.14
C ASP A 73 5.28 -12.24 -3.78
N ALA A 74 6.43 -11.98 -4.39
CA ALA A 74 6.70 -10.68 -4.99
C ALA A 74 5.73 -10.35 -6.13
N THR A 75 5.33 -11.35 -6.90
CA THR A 75 4.38 -11.15 -7.98
C THR A 75 3.02 -10.74 -7.43
N LEU A 76 2.56 -11.43 -6.40
CA LEU A 76 1.31 -11.10 -5.74
C LEU A 76 1.38 -9.71 -5.13
N MET A 77 2.48 -9.42 -4.46
CA MET A 77 2.69 -8.12 -3.82
C MET A 77 2.60 -7.00 -4.86
N GLN A 78 3.28 -7.15 -5.99
CA GLN A 78 3.29 -6.12 -7.02
C GLN A 78 1.91 -5.96 -7.65
N ALA A 79 1.23 -7.06 -7.95
CA ALA A 79 -0.10 -7.00 -8.54
C ALA A 79 -1.10 -6.33 -7.59
N THR A 80 -1.04 -6.66 -6.31
CA THR A 80 -1.92 -6.08 -5.31
C THR A 80 -1.63 -4.59 -5.15
N LEU A 81 -0.36 -4.23 -5.12
CA LEU A 81 0.05 -2.84 -4.99
C LEU A 81 -0.43 -2.02 -6.17
N ASP A 82 -0.29 -2.55 -7.40
CA ASP A 82 -0.72 -1.85 -8.60
C ASP A 82 -2.23 -1.62 -8.60
N ARG A 83 -2.99 -2.62 -8.21
CA ARG A 83 -4.45 -2.50 -8.16
C ARG A 83 -4.89 -1.48 -7.12
N LEU A 84 -4.29 -1.53 -5.94
CA LEU A 84 -4.67 -0.62 -4.87
C LEU A 84 -4.28 0.81 -5.22
N SER A 85 -3.08 0.99 -5.78
CA SER A 85 -2.63 2.31 -6.21
C SER A 85 -3.54 2.88 -7.30
N ALA A 86 -3.96 2.05 -8.25
CA ALA A 86 -4.85 2.48 -9.32
C ALA A 86 -6.20 2.92 -8.76
N ALA A 87 -6.72 2.20 -7.77
CA ALA A 87 -7.98 2.56 -7.14
C ALA A 87 -7.90 3.92 -6.45
N VAL A 88 -6.78 4.18 -5.78
CA VAL A 88 -6.58 5.46 -5.12
C VAL A 88 -6.49 6.58 -6.14
N LYS A 89 -5.77 6.37 -7.23
CA LYS A 89 -5.66 7.37 -8.29
C LYS A 89 -7.02 7.63 -8.94
N ALA A 90 -7.79 6.58 -9.19
CA ALA A 90 -9.09 6.72 -9.80
C ALA A 90 -10.04 7.50 -8.90
N ALA A 91 -10.00 7.25 -7.61
CA ALA A 91 -10.84 7.98 -6.67
C ALA A 91 -10.47 9.45 -6.63
N ALA A 92 -9.17 9.75 -6.71
CA ALA A 92 -8.70 11.12 -6.69
C ALA A 92 -9.08 11.87 -7.97
N ALA A 93 -9.19 11.15 -9.07
CA ALA A 93 -9.52 11.75 -10.35
C ALA A 93 -11.02 11.91 -10.56
N ALA A 94 -11.82 11.25 -9.75
CA ALA A 94 -13.27 11.23 -9.93
C ALA A 94 -13.95 12.54 -9.52
#